data_7a6a4327f24b69ce7291eaa9803df538
#
_entry.id   7a6a4327f24b69ce7291eaa9803df538
#
_cell.length_a   1.000
_cell.length_b   1.000
_cell.length_c   1.000
_cell.angle_alpha   90.00
_cell.angle_beta   90.00
_cell.angle_gamma   90.00
#
_symmetry.space_group_name_H-M   'P 1'
#
loop_
_entity.id
_entity.type
_entity.pdbx_description
1 polymer ?
#
loop_
_entity_poly.entity_id
_entity_poly.type
_entity_poly.pdbx_seq_one_letter_code
_entity_poly.pdbx_strand_id
1 'polypeptide(L)'
;MLRAPALKLPSLGALINLNFRAPARRSAGLVCINLWPDRVDVVHAVSAGRARPEIHRCDYYRRIGAEAAILKRLRKDLQLDRHRCTLLLRTGDYQIIQVEAPNVLPDEMKNAVRWRIRDMLDFPVDDAMVDVAAIPGTEGAAGRPAQLFAVAARNQVIAAAIKPFNDADIPLEVIDIPEFAQRNVARCLEPEGRGVALLSLDDRGGLLTVTCGGELYQHRRIDVTMASLRGAGPEQIESDELQLESEGPYERLALELQRSLDHFDRLFPQVAVAKLVLAPIYGANTLRDYLANRLDLPVELLNLAAVMDFADIVELHDPARQVQCLHAIGAALRVEAAE
;
A
#
# COMPACT_ATOMS: atom_id res chain seq x y z
N MET A 1 21.52 32.96 7.92
CA MET A 1 21.15 31.60 7.48
C MET A 1 19.63 31.47 7.58
N LEU A 2 18.92 31.76 6.51
CA LEU A 2 17.46 31.63 6.41
C LEU A 2 17.18 30.15 6.08
N ARG A 3 16.53 29.44 7.00
CA ARG A 3 15.97 28.11 6.73
C ARG A 3 14.88 28.27 5.67
N ALA A 4 15.07 27.63 4.52
CA ALA A 4 14.00 27.47 3.55
C ALA A 4 12.81 26.73 4.22
N PRO A 5 11.55 27.17 4.01
CA PRO A 5 10.41 26.46 4.54
C PRO A 5 10.33 25.07 3.89
N ALA A 6 10.18 24.03 4.72
CA ALA A 6 9.92 22.68 4.25
C ALA A 6 8.68 22.71 3.33
N LEU A 7 8.81 22.22 2.11
CA LEU A 7 7.69 22.09 1.18
C LEU A 7 6.67 21.11 1.79
N LYS A 8 5.62 21.62 2.39
CA LYS A 8 4.46 20.82 2.77
C LYS A 8 3.69 20.51 1.49
N LEU A 9 4.08 19.44 0.81
CA LEU A 9 3.27 18.89 -0.27
C LEU A 9 2.01 18.28 0.35
N PRO A 10 0.81 18.49 -0.24
CA PRO A 10 -0.39 17.84 0.22
C PRO A 10 -0.19 16.33 0.18
N SER A 11 -0.54 15.66 1.27
CA SER A 11 -0.56 14.19 1.30
C SER A 11 -1.39 13.67 0.12
N LEU A 12 -1.07 12.45 -0.34
CA LEU A 12 -1.84 11.73 -1.39
C LEU A 12 -3.31 11.61 -0.96
N GLY A 13 -4.05 12.70 -0.98
CA GLY A 13 -5.35 12.87 -0.33
C GLY A 13 -6.49 13.11 -1.28
N ALA A 14 -6.20 13.52 -2.50
CA ALA A 14 -7.28 13.95 -3.37
C ALA A 14 -7.01 13.58 -4.81
N LEU A 15 -6.99 12.30 -5.14
CA LEU A 15 -7.08 11.89 -6.55
C LEU A 15 -8.37 12.42 -7.21
N ILE A 16 -9.42 12.68 -6.43
CA ILE A 16 -10.63 13.36 -6.91
C ILE A 16 -11.32 14.04 -5.73
N ASN A 17 -11.43 15.37 -5.77
CA ASN A 17 -12.36 16.08 -4.91
C ASN A 17 -13.77 15.87 -5.48
N LEU A 18 -14.40 14.76 -5.11
CA LEU A 18 -15.77 14.46 -5.49
C LEU A 18 -16.67 15.31 -4.61
N ASN A 19 -17.29 16.34 -5.19
CA ASN A 19 -18.28 17.19 -4.52
C ASN A 19 -19.53 16.38 -4.16
N PHE A 20 -19.44 15.52 -3.13
CA PHE A 20 -20.60 14.90 -2.50
C PHE A 20 -21.14 15.84 -1.40
N ARG A 21 -22.46 16.00 -1.39
CA ARG A 21 -23.17 16.64 -0.28
C ARG A 21 -22.83 15.90 1.00
N ALA A 22 -22.05 16.53 1.87
CA ALA A 22 -21.65 15.93 3.14
C ALA A 22 -22.90 15.62 3.99
N PRO A 23 -23.08 14.37 4.47
CA PRO A 23 -24.14 14.06 5.42
C PRO A 23 -23.92 14.79 6.75
N ALA A 24 -24.99 15.14 7.44
CA ALA A 24 -24.99 16.01 8.63
C ALA A 24 -24.21 15.43 9.85
N ARG A 25 -23.90 14.12 9.86
CA ARG A 25 -23.04 13.45 10.83
C ARG A 25 -22.35 12.27 10.15
N ARG A 26 -21.02 12.35 9.98
CA ARG A 26 -20.20 11.23 9.51
C ARG A 26 -19.75 10.36 10.68
N SER A 27 -19.73 9.06 10.47
CA SER A 27 -19.11 8.10 11.38
C SER A 27 -17.60 8.31 11.43
N ALA A 28 -16.98 8.03 12.58
CA ALA A 28 -15.53 8.14 12.73
C ALA A 28 -14.81 7.09 11.86
N GLY A 29 -13.62 7.43 11.38
CA GLY A 29 -12.75 6.54 10.62
C GLY A 29 -13.09 6.48 9.12
N LEU A 30 -12.49 5.50 8.45
CA LEU A 30 -12.62 5.23 7.02
C LEU A 30 -13.14 3.81 6.77
N VAL A 31 -13.94 3.66 5.72
CA VAL A 31 -14.37 2.35 5.23
C VAL A 31 -13.70 2.09 3.88
N CYS A 32 -12.80 1.11 3.84
CA CYS A 32 -12.26 0.63 2.59
C CYS A 32 -13.22 -0.41 1.98
N ILE A 33 -13.55 -0.21 0.71
CA ILE A 33 -14.37 -1.13 -0.09
C ILE A 33 -13.52 -1.57 -1.26
N ASN A 34 -13.03 -2.82 -1.21
CA ASN A 34 -12.20 -3.37 -2.27
C ASN A 34 -12.99 -4.32 -3.15
N LEU A 35 -13.06 -4.02 -4.45
CA LEU A 35 -13.85 -4.77 -5.43
C LEU A 35 -12.99 -5.82 -6.12
N TRP A 36 -13.31 -7.11 -5.89
CA TRP A 36 -12.71 -8.25 -6.58
C TRP A 36 -13.68 -8.83 -7.62
N PRO A 37 -13.20 -9.64 -8.57
CA PRO A 37 -14.07 -10.30 -9.53
C PRO A 37 -15.16 -11.16 -8.89
N ASP A 38 -14.88 -11.81 -7.78
CA ASP A 38 -15.71 -12.81 -7.09
C ASP A 38 -16.25 -12.34 -5.74
N ARG A 39 -15.72 -11.25 -5.16
CA ARG A 39 -16.12 -10.76 -3.83
C ARG A 39 -15.92 -9.25 -3.68
N VAL A 40 -16.47 -8.73 -2.60
CA VAL A 40 -16.23 -7.36 -2.11
C VAL A 40 -15.72 -7.48 -0.67
N ASP A 41 -14.52 -6.94 -0.41
CA ASP A 41 -14.02 -6.81 0.95
C ASP A 41 -14.41 -5.44 1.50
N VAL A 42 -14.88 -5.40 2.76
CA VAL A 42 -15.26 -4.17 3.45
C VAL A 42 -14.54 -4.12 4.79
N VAL A 43 -13.68 -3.12 4.97
CA VAL A 43 -12.94 -2.90 6.21
C VAL A 43 -13.25 -1.52 6.74
N HIS A 44 -13.69 -1.44 8.00
CA HIS A 44 -13.87 -0.18 8.72
C HIS A 44 -12.84 -0.07 9.83
N ALA A 45 -12.03 0.98 9.80
CA ALA A 45 -11.01 1.26 10.80
C ALA A 45 -11.13 2.70 11.33
N VAL A 46 -10.79 2.86 12.61
CA VAL A 46 -10.69 4.15 13.29
C VAL A 46 -9.27 4.30 13.83
N SER A 47 -8.53 5.27 13.30
CA SER A 47 -7.14 5.52 13.66
C SER A 47 -6.93 6.86 14.38
N ALA A 48 -7.81 7.83 14.17
CA ALA A 48 -7.60 9.21 14.63
C ALA A 48 -7.49 9.33 16.16
N GLY A 49 -6.36 9.89 16.63
CA GLY A 49 -6.14 10.23 18.04
C GLY A 49 -5.94 9.02 18.98
N ARG A 50 -5.75 7.81 18.48
CA ARG A 50 -5.56 6.59 19.27
C ARG A 50 -4.14 6.07 19.14
N ALA A 51 -3.59 5.59 20.24
CA ALA A 51 -2.28 4.93 20.26
C ALA A 51 -2.28 3.64 19.44
N ARG A 52 -3.43 2.94 19.40
CA ARG A 52 -3.67 1.75 18.56
C ARG A 52 -4.93 1.95 17.73
N PRO A 53 -4.85 1.71 16.41
CA PRO A 53 -6.04 1.72 15.56
C PRO A 53 -7.03 0.62 15.97
N GLU A 54 -8.31 0.88 15.79
CA GLU A 54 -9.38 -0.11 16.01
C GLU A 54 -9.99 -0.51 14.67
N ILE A 55 -10.10 -1.81 14.44
CA ILE A 55 -10.83 -2.39 13.31
C ILE A 55 -12.22 -2.78 13.79
N HIS A 56 -13.23 -2.06 13.33
CA HIS A 56 -14.62 -2.31 13.70
C HIS A 56 -15.30 -3.31 12.78
N ARG A 57 -14.75 -3.52 11.57
CA ARG A 57 -15.30 -4.43 10.57
C ARG A 57 -14.20 -4.93 9.64
N CYS A 58 -14.24 -6.22 9.31
CA CYS A 58 -13.40 -6.81 8.27
C CYS A 58 -14.16 -7.98 7.62
N ASP A 59 -15.15 -7.66 6.80
CA ASP A 59 -16.03 -8.62 6.16
C ASP A 59 -15.68 -8.82 4.68
N TYR A 60 -16.11 -9.94 4.13
CA TYR A 60 -16.16 -10.14 2.69
C TYR A 60 -17.55 -10.61 2.27
N TYR A 61 -17.96 -10.19 1.10
CA TYR A 61 -19.25 -10.50 0.53
C TYR A 61 -19.07 -11.11 -0.85
N ARG A 62 -19.59 -12.33 -1.05
CA ARG A 62 -19.52 -12.97 -2.37
C ARG A 62 -20.26 -12.10 -3.39
N ARG A 63 -19.57 -11.81 -4.50
CA ARG A 63 -20.14 -11.06 -5.60
C ARG A 63 -20.90 -11.99 -6.54
N ILE A 64 -22.20 -11.72 -6.69
CA ILE A 64 -23.05 -12.38 -7.67
C ILE A 64 -23.68 -11.28 -8.52
N GLY A 65 -23.33 -11.21 -9.80
CA GLY A 65 -23.83 -10.20 -10.72
C GLY A 65 -23.05 -8.89 -10.72
N ALA A 66 -23.75 -7.79 -11.04
CA ALA A 66 -23.14 -6.48 -11.25
C ALA A 66 -22.63 -5.85 -9.93
N GLU A 67 -21.50 -5.16 -9.99
CA GLU A 67 -20.88 -4.46 -8.85
C GLU A 67 -21.83 -3.45 -8.18
N ALA A 68 -22.52 -2.66 -8.97
CA ALA A 68 -23.48 -1.69 -8.46
C ALA A 68 -24.62 -2.33 -7.67
N ALA A 69 -25.05 -3.54 -8.02
CA ALA A 69 -26.15 -4.22 -7.31
C ALA A 69 -25.73 -4.65 -5.90
N ILE A 70 -24.54 -5.24 -5.75
CA ILE A 70 -24.01 -5.61 -4.42
C ILE A 70 -23.71 -4.36 -3.60
N LEU A 71 -23.13 -3.30 -4.20
CA LEU A 71 -22.83 -2.05 -3.50
C LEU A 71 -24.12 -1.37 -3.00
N LYS A 72 -25.20 -1.35 -3.78
CA LYS A 72 -26.51 -0.82 -3.32
C LYS A 72 -27.03 -1.55 -2.08
N ARG A 73 -26.89 -2.89 -2.05
CA ARG A 73 -27.25 -3.69 -0.89
C ARG A 73 -26.37 -3.34 0.30
N LEU A 74 -25.02 -3.37 0.12
CA LEU A 74 -24.07 -3.09 1.19
C LEU A 74 -24.21 -1.65 1.72
N ARG A 75 -24.50 -0.67 0.84
CA ARG A 75 -24.81 0.69 1.29
C ARG A 75 -25.92 0.72 2.31
N LYS A 76 -27.03 0.01 2.04
CA LYS A 76 -28.18 -0.05 2.94
C LYS A 76 -27.86 -0.83 4.22
N ASP A 77 -27.28 -2.02 4.08
CA ASP A 77 -27.04 -2.95 5.19
C ASP A 77 -25.98 -2.40 6.17
N LEU A 78 -24.96 -1.71 5.65
CA LEU A 78 -23.83 -1.17 6.40
C LEU A 78 -23.89 0.34 6.58
N GLN A 79 -24.94 1.02 6.10
CA GLN A 79 -25.09 2.48 6.16
C GLN A 79 -23.87 3.25 5.60
N LEU A 80 -23.32 2.78 4.45
CA LEU A 80 -22.09 3.33 3.87
C LEU A 80 -22.21 4.81 3.47
N ASP A 81 -23.42 5.33 3.28
CA ASP A 81 -23.71 6.74 3.06
C ASP A 81 -23.36 7.64 4.26
N ARG A 82 -23.15 7.06 5.44
CA ARG A 82 -22.73 7.78 6.66
C ARG A 82 -21.23 7.69 6.92
N HIS A 83 -20.51 6.93 6.12
CA HIS A 83 -19.07 6.74 6.27
C HIS A 83 -18.29 7.49 5.18
N ARG A 84 -17.05 7.77 5.48
CA ARG A 84 -16.06 8.15 4.49
C ARG A 84 -15.54 6.87 3.85
N CYS A 85 -15.68 6.74 2.54
CA CYS A 85 -15.32 5.51 1.84
C CYS A 85 -14.05 5.70 1.00
N THR A 86 -13.22 4.68 0.98
CA THR A 86 -12.04 4.58 0.12
C THR A 86 -12.09 3.30 -0.71
N LEU A 87 -11.46 3.34 -1.86
CA LEU A 87 -11.31 2.24 -2.80
C LEU A 87 -9.82 2.00 -3.05
N LEU A 88 -9.41 0.74 -3.25
CA LEU A 88 -8.07 0.38 -3.72
C LEU A 88 -8.10 0.08 -5.22
N LEU A 89 -7.18 0.70 -5.96
CA LEU A 89 -6.87 0.28 -7.32
C LEU A 89 -6.11 -1.05 -7.30
N ARG A 90 -6.31 -1.83 -8.35
CA ARG A 90 -5.59 -3.09 -8.54
C ARG A 90 -4.20 -2.83 -9.11
N THR A 91 -3.27 -3.67 -8.75
CA THR A 91 -1.96 -3.71 -9.41
C THR A 91 -2.17 -3.92 -10.92
N GLY A 92 -1.56 -3.05 -11.73
CA GLY A 92 -1.73 -3.01 -13.19
C GLY A 92 -2.72 -1.95 -13.68
N ASP A 93 -3.56 -1.39 -12.81
CA ASP A 93 -4.49 -0.30 -13.14
C ASP A 93 -3.82 1.08 -13.05
N TYR A 94 -2.61 1.15 -12.52
CA TYR A 94 -1.81 2.37 -12.35
C TYR A 94 -0.31 2.09 -12.51
N GLN A 95 0.44 3.14 -12.73
CA GLN A 95 1.91 3.15 -12.64
C GLN A 95 2.34 4.06 -11.48
N ILE A 96 3.38 3.65 -10.76
CA ILE A 96 4.04 4.47 -9.76
C ILE A 96 5.48 4.68 -10.20
N ILE A 97 5.87 5.94 -10.37
CA ILE A 97 7.13 6.35 -10.98
C ILE A 97 7.83 7.32 -10.03
N GLN A 98 9.09 7.05 -9.73
CA GLN A 98 9.91 7.98 -8.97
C GLN A 98 10.51 9.02 -9.90
N VAL A 99 10.33 10.30 -9.56
CA VAL A 99 10.84 11.43 -10.34
C VAL A 99 11.37 12.54 -9.43
N GLU A 100 12.26 13.36 -9.96
CA GLU A 100 12.66 14.60 -9.30
C GLU A 100 11.52 15.59 -9.25
N ALA A 101 11.35 16.27 -8.12
CA ALA A 101 10.38 17.32 -7.96
C ALA A 101 10.68 18.50 -8.89
N PRO A 102 9.76 18.94 -9.74
CA PRO A 102 9.90 20.20 -10.46
C PRO A 102 9.96 21.38 -9.49
N ASN A 103 10.73 22.41 -9.86
CA ASN A 103 10.79 23.65 -9.07
C ASN A 103 9.62 24.57 -9.43
N VAL A 104 8.44 24.23 -8.93
CA VAL A 104 7.16 24.96 -9.15
C VAL A 104 6.41 25.12 -7.84
N LEU A 105 5.35 25.93 -7.84
CA LEU A 105 4.47 26.05 -6.68
C LEU A 105 3.72 24.72 -6.39
N PRO A 106 3.32 24.48 -5.13
CA PRO A 106 2.65 23.24 -4.74
C PRO A 106 1.37 22.91 -5.54
N ASP A 107 0.60 23.92 -5.90
CA ASP A 107 -0.63 23.82 -6.70
C ASP A 107 -0.36 23.49 -8.19
N GLU A 108 0.82 23.82 -8.70
CA GLU A 108 1.27 23.48 -10.05
C GLU A 108 1.95 22.11 -10.13
N MET A 109 2.32 21.53 -8.98
CA MET A 109 3.17 20.33 -8.90
C MET A 109 2.61 19.16 -9.71
N LYS A 110 1.34 18.84 -9.56
CA LYS A 110 0.70 17.72 -10.29
C LYS A 110 0.77 17.89 -11.80
N ASN A 111 0.53 19.10 -12.28
CA ASN A 111 0.60 19.41 -13.72
C ASN A 111 2.04 19.32 -14.24
N ALA A 112 3.00 19.87 -13.52
CA ALA A 112 4.41 19.82 -13.92
C ALA A 112 4.95 18.38 -13.93
N VAL A 113 4.61 17.58 -12.91
CA VAL A 113 4.98 16.17 -12.84
C VAL A 113 4.31 15.36 -13.96
N ARG A 114 3.03 15.61 -14.28
CA ARG A 114 2.33 14.96 -15.38
C ARG A 114 3.09 15.06 -16.69
N TRP A 115 3.61 16.23 -17.04
CA TRP A 115 4.41 16.42 -18.24
C TRP A 115 5.80 15.78 -18.13
N ARG A 116 6.39 15.75 -16.95
CA ARG A 116 7.70 15.14 -16.73
C ARG A 116 7.69 13.63 -16.91
N ILE A 117 6.60 12.95 -16.55
CA ILE A 117 6.45 11.50 -16.68
C ILE A 117 5.91 11.06 -18.05
N ARG A 118 5.61 11.99 -18.95
CA ARG A 118 4.99 11.71 -20.25
C ARG A 118 5.62 10.54 -21.00
N ASP A 119 6.94 10.54 -21.10
CA ASP A 119 7.71 9.56 -21.87
C ASP A 119 8.00 8.27 -21.06
N MET A 120 7.55 8.21 -19.79
CA MET A 120 7.68 7.06 -18.89
C MET A 120 6.36 6.27 -18.77
N LEU A 121 5.26 6.84 -19.25
CA LEU A 121 3.95 6.20 -19.24
C LEU A 121 3.80 5.23 -20.41
N ASP A 122 3.09 4.13 -20.20
CA ASP A 122 2.70 3.18 -21.25
C ASP A 122 1.40 3.58 -21.98
N PHE A 123 0.92 4.82 -21.73
CA PHE A 123 -0.28 5.40 -22.32
C PHE A 123 -0.14 6.92 -22.48
N PRO A 124 -0.96 7.56 -23.34
CA PRO A 124 -0.88 8.99 -23.58
C PRO A 124 -1.09 9.81 -22.29
N VAL A 125 -0.24 10.81 -22.07
CA VAL A 125 -0.30 11.69 -20.90
C VAL A 125 -1.61 12.47 -20.79
N ASP A 126 -2.25 12.74 -21.92
CA ASP A 126 -3.56 13.43 -21.95
C ASP A 126 -4.68 12.56 -21.37
N ASP A 127 -4.51 11.24 -21.39
CA ASP A 127 -5.41 10.27 -20.77
C ASP A 127 -5.00 9.89 -19.31
N ALA A 128 -3.99 10.55 -18.76
CA ALA A 128 -3.48 10.30 -17.43
C ALA A 128 -4.16 11.16 -16.36
N MET A 129 -4.67 10.52 -15.33
CA MET A 129 -4.88 11.15 -14.02
C MET A 129 -3.62 10.92 -13.19
N VAL A 130 -3.06 12.00 -12.63
CA VAL A 130 -1.78 11.96 -11.90
C VAL A 130 -1.95 12.53 -10.51
N ASP A 131 -1.40 11.85 -9.50
CA ASP A 131 -1.18 12.37 -8.17
C ASP A 131 0.28 12.18 -7.74
N VAL A 132 0.72 12.93 -6.72
CA VAL A 132 2.11 12.95 -6.28
C VAL A 132 2.24 12.82 -4.78
N ALA A 133 3.29 12.11 -4.34
CA ALA A 133 3.68 12.03 -2.93
C ALA A 133 5.17 12.32 -2.78
N ALA A 134 5.54 13.10 -1.77
CA ALA A 134 6.93 13.38 -1.47
C ALA A 134 7.63 12.11 -0.95
N ILE A 135 8.91 11.95 -1.33
CA ILE A 135 9.81 10.99 -0.70
C ILE A 135 10.64 11.77 0.32
N PRO A 136 10.49 11.51 1.64
CA PRO A 136 11.16 12.28 2.67
C PRO A 136 12.68 12.13 2.61
N GLY A 137 13.40 13.11 3.18
CA GLY A 137 14.86 13.05 3.28
C GLY A 137 15.61 13.24 1.97
N THR A 138 14.89 13.48 0.86
CA THR A 138 15.49 13.81 -0.43
C THR A 138 15.66 15.32 -0.61
N GLU A 139 15.03 16.14 0.24
CA GLU A 139 15.07 17.59 0.19
C GLU A 139 16.45 18.11 0.63
N GLY A 140 17.14 18.81 -0.26
CA GLY A 140 18.35 19.58 0.09
C GLY A 140 19.60 18.78 0.48
N ALA A 141 19.58 17.46 0.41
CA ALA A 141 20.77 16.65 0.65
C ALA A 141 21.78 16.89 -0.47
N ALA A 142 22.85 17.63 -0.17
CA ALA A 142 23.99 17.88 -1.06
C ALA A 142 23.61 18.50 -2.44
N GLY A 143 22.60 19.37 -2.50
CA GLY A 143 22.19 20.03 -3.75
C GLY A 143 21.41 19.13 -4.72
N ARG A 144 20.95 17.96 -4.27
CA ARG A 144 20.08 17.09 -5.07
C ARG A 144 18.64 17.61 -5.02
N PRO A 145 17.87 17.55 -6.13
CA PRO A 145 16.46 17.89 -6.13
C PRO A 145 15.66 16.87 -5.28
N ALA A 146 14.61 17.34 -4.62
CA ALA A 146 13.65 16.49 -3.93
C ALA A 146 13.09 15.42 -4.89
N GLN A 147 12.73 14.26 -4.35
CA GLN A 147 12.16 13.17 -5.13
C GLN A 147 10.69 12.99 -4.78
N LEU A 148 9.91 12.57 -5.75
CA LEU A 148 8.48 12.31 -5.63
C LEU A 148 8.13 10.93 -6.17
N PHE A 149 7.11 10.31 -5.62
CA PHE A 149 6.33 9.29 -6.30
C PHE A 149 5.22 9.97 -7.09
N ALA A 150 5.21 9.76 -8.41
CA ALA A 150 4.10 10.09 -9.28
C ALA A 150 3.26 8.83 -9.49
N VAL A 151 1.99 8.88 -9.11
CA VAL A 151 1.03 7.81 -9.37
C VAL A 151 0.17 8.22 -10.53
N ALA A 152 0.17 7.43 -11.60
CA ALA A 152 -0.57 7.72 -12.82
C ALA A 152 -1.50 6.56 -13.17
N ALA A 153 -2.76 6.85 -13.48
CA ALA A 153 -3.74 5.90 -13.95
C ALA A 153 -4.50 6.46 -15.15
N ARG A 154 -4.96 5.58 -16.05
CA ARG A 154 -5.79 6.03 -17.20
C ARG A 154 -7.12 6.59 -16.69
N ASN A 155 -7.56 7.70 -17.27
CA ASN A 155 -8.85 8.32 -16.93
C ASN A 155 -10.02 7.32 -17.02
N GLN A 156 -9.98 6.44 -18.02
CA GLN A 156 -10.99 5.39 -18.22
C GLN A 156 -10.99 4.38 -17.05
N VAL A 157 -9.83 4.00 -16.53
CA VAL A 157 -9.69 3.08 -15.38
C VAL A 157 -10.30 3.70 -14.13
N ILE A 158 -9.96 4.96 -13.86
CA ILE A 158 -10.53 5.71 -12.72
C ILE A 158 -12.04 5.85 -12.85
N ALA A 159 -12.54 6.23 -14.03
CA ALA A 159 -13.98 6.36 -14.28
C ALA A 159 -14.73 5.03 -14.09
N ALA A 160 -14.14 3.92 -14.58
CA ALA A 160 -14.71 2.58 -14.38
C ALA A 160 -14.73 2.15 -12.91
N ALA A 161 -13.68 2.47 -12.15
CA ALA A 161 -13.59 2.16 -10.72
C ALA A 161 -14.60 2.95 -9.88
N ILE A 162 -14.86 4.21 -10.22
CA ILE A 162 -15.79 5.09 -9.49
C ILE A 162 -17.25 4.78 -9.84
N LYS A 163 -17.52 4.39 -11.08
CA LYS A 163 -18.89 4.22 -11.58
C LYS A 163 -19.79 3.35 -10.69
N PRO A 164 -19.39 2.17 -10.20
CA PRO A 164 -20.22 1.34 -9.32
C PRO A 164 -20.62 2.03 -8.01
N PHE A 165 -19.74 2.90 -7.46
CA PHE A 165 -19.99 3.67 -6.25
C PHE A 165 -21.00 4.79 -6.51
N ASN A 166 -20.85 5.50 -7.62
CA ASN A 166 -21.82 6.52 -8.05
C ASN A 166 -23.22 5.90 -8.30
N ASP A 167 -23.25 4.76 -9.02
CA ASP A 167 -24.50 4.03 -9.29
C ASP A 167 -25.17 3.52 -8.01
N ALA A 168 -24.41 3.34 -6.92
CA ALA A 168 -24.90 2.90 -5.61
C ALA A 168 -25.09 4.06 -4.60
N ASP A 169 -24.84 5.32 -4.98
CA ASP A 169 -24.83 6.50 -4.11
C ASP A 169 -23.94 6.33 -2.86
N ILE A 170 -22.77 5.71 -3.00
CA ILE A 170 -21.76 5.60 -1.95
C ILE A 170 -20.79 6.76 -2.08
N PRO A 171 -20.56 7.58 -1.02
CA PRO A 171 -19.64 8.71 -1.07
C PRO A 171 -18.18 8.21 -1.06
N LEU A 172 -17.59 8.06 -2.25
CA LEU A 172 -16.19 7.70 -2.40
C LEU A 172 -15.32 8.96 -2.30
N GLU A 173 -14.46 9.05 -1.30
CA GLU A 173 -13.60 10.21 -1.06
C GLU A 173 -12.17 10.00 -1.51
N VAL A 174 -11.68 8.75 -1.43
CA VAL A 174 -10.29 8.41 -1.71
C VAL A 174 -10.22 7.22 -2.63
N ILE A 175 -9.31 7.28 -3.59
CA ILE A 175 -8.82 6.13 -4.33
C ILE A 175 -7.36 5.93 -3.90
N ASP A 176 -7.06 4.79 -3.30
CA ASP A 176 -5.73 4.46 -2.79
C ASP A 176 -5.07 3.35 -3.61
N ILE A 177 -3.80 3.09 -3.37
CA ILE A 177 -3.03 2.02 -4.00
C ILE A 177 -2.36 1.14 -2.95
N PRO A 178 -2.06 -0.13 -3.26
CA PRO A 178 -1.46 -1.08 -2.32
C PRO A 178 -0.20 -0.58 -1.62
N GLU A 179 0.66 0.18 -2.29
CA GLU A 179 1.91 0.71 -1.74
C GLU A 179 1.66 1.66 -0.56
N PHE A 180 0.71 2.57 -0.69
CA PHE A 180 0.36 3.50 0.39
C PHE A 180 -0.53 2.85 1.44
N ALA A 181 -1.37 1.91 1.06
CA ALA A 181 -2.11 1.09 2.02
C ALA A 181 -1.13 0.27 2.89
N GLN A 182 -0.14 -0.37 2.30
CA GLN A 182 0.89 -1.13 3.03
C GLN A 182 1.74 -0.21 3.94
N ARG A 183 2.08 1.01 3.49
CA ARG A 183 2.71 2.04 4.32
C ARG A 183 1.91 2.31 5.61
N ASN A 184 0.59 2.43 5.50
CA ASN A 184 -0.26 2.72 6.65
C ASN A 184 -0.25 1.58 7.69
N VAL A 185 -0.12 0.33 7.25
CA VAL A 185 0.09 -0.82 8.16
C VAL A 185 1.50 -0.77 8.75
N ALA A 186 2.53 -0.55 7.92
CA ALA A 186 3.92 -0.51 8.36
C ALA A 186 4.16 0.56 9.42
N ARG A 187 3.49 1.72 9.31
CA ARG A 187 3.55 2.79 10.34
C ARG A 187 3.22 2.30 11.75
N CYS A 188 2.30 1.34 11.88
CA CYS A 188 1.95 0.77 13.19
C CYS A 188 3.04 -0.17 13.74
N LEU A 189 4.03 -0.55 12.93
CA LEU A 189 5.11 -1.49 13.26
C LEU A 189 6.45 -0.79 13.48
N GLU A 190 6.55 0.50 13.14
CA GLU A 190 7.78 1.28 13.21
C GLU A 190 8.24 1.48 14.66
N PRO A 191 9.49 1.12 15.01
CA PRO A 191 10.11 1.58 16.24
C PRO A 191 10.42 3.07 16.14
N GLU A 192 10.49 3.74 17.29
CA GLU A 192 10.79 5.17 17.34
C GLU A 192 12.11 5.50 16.60
N GLY A 193 12.03 6.42 15.64
CA GLY A 193 13.17 6.92 14.87
C GLY A 193 13.80 5.94 13.90
N ARG A 194 13.21 4.76 13.67
CA ARG A 194 13.73 3.74 12.75
C ARG A 194 12.68 3.28 11.75
N GLY A 195 13.14 2.95 10.54
CA GLY A 195 12.28 2.43 9.49
C GLY A 195 11.95 0.95 9.65
N VAL A 196 10.93 0.51 8.92
CA VAL A 196 10.50 -0.89 8.78
C VAL A 196 10.38 -1.24 7.30
N ALA A 197 10.92 -2.39 6.93
CA ALA A 197 10.62 -3.04 5.66
C ALA A 197 9.44 -3.99 5.86
N LEU A 198 8.38 -3.88 5.04
CA LEU A 198 7.23 -4.78 5.08
C LEU A 198 7.09 -5.48 3.73
N LEU A 199 7.11 -6.80 3.75
CA LEU A 199 6.89 -7.64 2.58
C LEU A 199 5.52 -8.33 2.66
N SER A 200 4.67 -8.10 1.67
CA SER A 200 3.49 -8.91 1.41
C SER A 200 3.68 -9.72 0.13
N LEU A 201 3.11 -10.93 0.10
CA LEU A 201 3.16 -11.84 -1.03
C LEU A 201 1.74 -12.34 -1.35
N ASP A 202 1.39 -12.35 -2.62
CA ASP A 202 0.14 -12.92 -3.13
C ASP A 202 0.41 -13.81 -4.36
N ASP A 203 -0.64 -14.26 -5.04
CA ASP A 203 -0.52 -15.10 -6.24
C ASP A 203 -0.04 -14.31 -7.48
N ARG A 204 0.11 -13.00 -7.38
CA ARG A 204 0.59 -12.10 -8.46
C ARG A 204 2.01 -11.62 -8.23
N GLY A 205 2.58 -11.85 -7.05
CA GLY A 205 3.94 -11.46 -6.70
C GLY A 205 4.05 -10.87 -5.31
N GLY A 206 5.18 -10.23 -5.03
CA GLY A 206 5.49 -9.56 -3.78
C GLY A 206 5.41 -8.04 -3.89
N LEU A 207 5.11 -7.40 -2.78
CA LEU A 207 5.29 -5.97 -2.58
C LEU A 207 6.15 -5.75 -1.34
N LEU A 208 7.34 -5.20 -1.55
CA LEU A 208 8.20 -4.68 -0.50
C LEU A 208 7.98 -3.17 -0.40
N THR A 209 7.77 -2.68 0.81
CA THR A 209 7.78 -1.25 1.13
C THR A 209 8.76 -0.98 2.25
N VAL A 210 9.50 0.12 2.20
CA VAL A 210 10.32 0.63 3.29
C VAL A 210 9.75 1.96 3.74
N THR A 211 9.44 2.04 5.03
CA THR A 211 8.78 3.20 5.63
C THR A 211 9.53 3.68 6.87
N CYS A 212 9.45 4.96 7.17
CA CYS A 212 9.96 5.56 8.39
C CYS A 212 9.19 6.84 8.71
N GLY A 213 8.81 7.02 9.98
CA GLY A 213 8.00 8.15 10.42
C GLY A 213 6.61 8.19 9.78
N GLY A 214 6.10 7.01 9.40
CA GLY A 214 4.80 6.87 8.72
C GLY A 214 4.81 7.24 7.23
N GLU A 215 5.98 7.52 6.65
CA GLU A 215 6.12 7.90 5.26
C GLU A 215 6.77 6.79 4.41
N LEU A 216 6.41 6.72 3.13
CA LEU A 216 6.96 5.76 2.18
C LEU A 216 8.26 6.31 1.58
N TYR A 217 9.34 5.58 1.75
CA TYR A 217 10.66 5.91 1.17
C TYR A 217 10.96 5.11 -0.09
N GLN A 218 10.59 3.83 -0.07
CA GLN A 218 10.84 2.92 -1.19
C GLN A 218 9.70 1.91 -1.31
N HIS A 219 9.36 1.55 -2.53
CA HIS A 219 8.55 0.39 -2.84
C HIS A 219 9.23 -0.44 -3.93
N ARG A 220 8.99 -1.75 -3.92
CA ARG A 220 9.46 -2.65 -4.98
C ARG A 220 8.47 -3.79 -5.19
N ARG A 221 8.15 -4.04 -6.44
CA ARG A 221 7.45 -5.26 -6.84
C ARG A 221 8.47 -6.37 -7.03
N ILE A 222 8.16 -7.55 -6.50
CA ILE A 222 9.02 -8.74 -6.53
C ILE A 222 8.29 -9.81 -7.31
N ASP A 223 8.96 -10.37 -8.33
CA ASP A 223 8.40 -11.41 -9.20
C ASP A 223 8.58 -12.80 -8.59
N VAL A 224 8.11 -12.96 -7.35
CA VAL A 224 8.02 -14.24 -6.65
C VAL A 224 6.61 -14.36 -6.09
N THR A 225 5.87 -15.37 -6.51
CA THR A 225 4.49 -15.58 -6.12
C THR A 225 4.38 -16.57 -4.96
N MET A 226 3.25 -16.53 -4.25
CA MET A 226 2.94 -17.54 -3.23
C MET A 226 2.88 -18.97 -3.79
N ALA A 227 2.40 -19.11 -5.03
CA ALA A 227 2.34 -20.41 -5.70
C ALA A 227 3.74 -21.00 -5.93
N SER A 228 4.72 -20.16 -6.35
CA SER A 228 6.08 -20.59 -6.57
C SER A 228 6.78 -21.03 -5.27
N LEU A 229 6.52 -20.32 -4.16
CA LEU A 229 7.08 -20.68 -2.85
C LEU A 229 6.46 -21.96 -2.26
N ARG A 230 5.18 -22.24 -2.50
CA ARG A 230 4.52 -23.47 -2.05
C ARG A 230 5.03 -24.71 -2.80
N GLY A 231 5.40 -24.55 -4.07
CA GLY A 231 5.90 -25.65 -4.91
C GLY A 231 7.36 -26.02 -4.67
N ALA A 232 8.12 -25.13 -4.02
CA ALA A 232 9.54 -25.32 -3.74
C ALA A 232 9.74 -25.35 -2.22
N GLY A 233 9.96 -26.56 -1.65
CA GLY A 233 10.41 -26.65 -0.26
C GLY A 233 11.87 -26.19 -0.14
N PRO A 234 12.31 -25.66 1.03
CA PRO A 234 13.71 -25.29 1.26
C PRO A 234 14.67 -26.48 1.17
N GLU A 235 14.18 -27.70 1.30
CA GLU A 235 14.95 -28.94 1.22
C GLU A 235 15.22 -29.40 -0.22
N GLN A 236 14.54 -28.86 -1.24
CA GLN A 236 14.80 -29.21 -2.64
C GLN A 236 16.10 -28.63 -3.20
N ILE A 237 16.74 -27.72 -2.45
CA ILE A 237 17.99 -27.05 -2.86
C ILE A 237 19.19 -27.97 -2.71
N GLU A 238 19.12 -29.02 -1.87
CA GLU A 238 20.26 -29.94 -1.61
C GLU A 238 20.27 -31.23 -2.45
N SER A 239 19.21 -31.53 -3.21
CA SER A 239 19.08 -32.84 -3.88
C SER A 239 19.23 -32.86 -5.40
N ASP A 240 19.42 -31.72 -6.05
CA ASP A 240 19.54 -31.68 -7.53
C ASP A 240 20.96 -31.24 -7.96
N GLU A 241 21.91 -32.18 -7.85
CA GLU A 241 23.26 -32.00 -8.41
C GLU A 241 23.29 -31.85 -9.96
N LEU A 242 22.14 -31.80 -10.63
CA LEU A 242 22.06 -31.79 -12.10
C LEU A 242 21.17 -30.71 -12.73
N GLN A 243 20.59 -29.78 -11.97
CA GLN A 243 19.97 -28.59 -12.54
C GLN A 243 20.86 -27.37 -12.34
N LEU A 244 21.94 -27.30 -13.09
CA LEU A 244 22.70 -26.12 -13.39
C LEU A 244 21.74 -25.07 -13.98
N GLU A 245 21.59 -23.90 -13.27
CA GLU A 245 21.13 -22.60 -13.79
C GLU A 245 19.73 -22.08 -13.45
N SER A 246 18.95 -22.60 -12.51
CA SER A 246 17.79 -21.81 -12.03
C SER A 246 17.82 -21.65 -10.52
N GLU A 247 18.10 -20.41 -10.06
CA GLU A 247 17.92 -20.04 -8.65
C GLU A 247 16.50 -20.37 -8.20
N GLY A 248 16.36 -21.10 -7.10
CA GLY A 248 15.07 -21.45 -6.54
C GLY A 248 14.28 -20.20 -6.11
N PRO A 249 12.96 -20.29 -5.99
CA PRO A 249 12.13 -19.11 -5.67
C PRO A 249 12.47 -18.50 -4.30
N TYR A 250 12.92 -19.28 -3.32
CA TYR A 250 13.41 -18.77 -2.04
C TYR A 250 14.70 -17.94 -2.19
N GLU A 251 15.65 -18.45 -2.98
CA GLU A 251 16.91 -17.77 -3.25
C GLU A 251 16.71 -16.49 -4.04
N ARG A 252 15.87 -16.54 -5.08
CA ARG A 252 15.50 -15.38 -5.86
C ARG A 252 14.87 -14.29 -4.98
N LEU A 253 13.94 -14.68 -4.09
CA LEU A 253 13.34 -13.75 -3.15
C LEU A 253 14.38 -13.11 -2.23
N ALA A 254 15.27 -13.92 -1.63
CA ALA A 254 16.31 -13.40 -0.75
C ALA A 254 17.25 -12.42 -1.46
N LEU A 255 17.69 -12.73 -2.69
CA LEU A 255 18.51 -11.84 -3.50
C LEU A 255 17.83 -10.53 -3.87
N GLU A 256 16.53 -10.59 -4.25
CA GLU A 256 15.75 -9.40 -4.56
C GLU A 256 15.56 -8.51 -3.32
N LEU A 257 15.32 -9.10 -2.15
CA LEU A 257 15.24 -8.38 -0.89
C LEU A 257 16.57 -7.74 -0.51
N GLN A 258 17.67 -8.50 -0.56
CA GLN A 258 19.00 -7.99 -0.25
C GLN A 258 19.36 -6.81 -1.16
N ARG A 259 19.22 -6.97 -2.49
CA ARG A 259 19.48 -5.88 -3.45
C ARG A 259 18.63 -4.63 -3.17
N SER A 260 17.37 -4.85 -2.74
CA SER A 260 16.45 -3.75 -2.45
C SER A 260 16.84 -3.01 -1.18
N LEU A 261 17.26 -3.73 -0.14
CA LEU A 261 17.72 -3.14 1.13
C LEU A 261 19.08 -2.43 0.95
N ASP A 262 20.03 -3.05 0.24
CA ASP A 262 21.33 -2.43 -0.09
C ASP A 262 21.15 -1.14 -0.92
N HIS A 263 20.18 -1.14 -1.82
CA HIS A 263 19.84 0.04 -2.61
C HIS A 263 19.22 1.14 -1.73
N PHE A 264 18.35 0.76 -0.81
CA PHE A 264 17.76 1.68 0.16
C PHE A 264 18.83 2.33 1.05
N ASP A 265 19.74 1.56 1.62
CA ASP A 265 20.80 2.06 2.51
C ASP A 265 21.72 3.06 1.80
N ARG A 266 21.97 2.85 0.51
CA ARG A 266 22.76 3.80 -0.31
C ARG A 266 22.03 5.11 -0.60
N LEU A 267 20.69 5.04 -0.78
CA LEU A 267 19.87 6.23 -1.07
C LEU A 267 19.55 7.02 0.19
N PHE A 268 19.33 6.34 1.30
CA PHE A 268 18.83 6.91 2.56
C PHE A 268 19.71 6.51 3.77
N PRO A 269 21.03 6.83 3.75
CA PRO A 269 21.94 6.41 4.82
C PRO A 269 21.57 6.97 6.20
N GLN A 270 20.71 7.98 6.25
CA GLN A 270 20.19 8.57 7.50
C GLN A 270 19.03 7.78 8.11
N VAL A 271 18.46 6.79 7.40
CA VAL A 271 17.32 6.01 7.86
C VAL A 271 17.75 4.57 8.11
N ALA A 272 17.88 4.20 9.37
CA ALA A 272 18.19 2.82 9.73
C ALA A 272 16.92 1.96 9.71
N VAL A 273 16.90 0.92 8.87
CA VAL A 273 15.82 -0.10 8.88
C VAL A 273 16.01 -1.01 10.10
N ALA A 274 14.97 -1.12 10.94
CA ALA A 274 15.05 -1.90 12.16
C ALA A 274 14.88 -3.40 11.92
N LYS A 275 13.99 -3.76 10.99
CA LYS A 275 13.57 -5.13 10.72
C LYS A 275 12.85 -5.26 9.40
N LEU A 276 12.83 -6.48 8.87
CA LEU A 276 11.91 -6.92 7.82
C LEU A 276 10.71 -7.61 8.48
N VAL A 277 9.52 -7.18 8.17
CA VAL A 277 8.29 -7.83 8.62
C VAL A 277 7.66 -8.55 7.44
N LEU A 278 7.34 -9.83 7.61
CA LEU A 278 6.62 -10.62 6.62
C LEU A 278 5.12 -10.57 6.94
N ALA A 279 4.31 -10.18 5.99
CA ALA A 279 2.87 -10.36 6.07
C ALA A 279 2.53 -11.84 6.29
N PRO A 280 1.41 -12.18 6.95
CA PRO A 280 1.04 -13.56 7.19
C PRO A 280 0.92 -14.30 5.85
N ILE A 281 1.55 -15.47 5.73
CA ILE A 281 1.49 -16.33 4.56
C ILE A 281 1.53 -17.79 5.00
N TYR A 282 1.07 -18.70 4.14
CA TYR A 282 1.28 -20.11 4.38
C TYR A 282 2.78 -20.44 4.36
N GLY A 283 3.27 -21.19 5.36
CA GLY A 283 4.71 -21.48 5.49
C GLY A 283 5.54 -20.27 5.97
N ALA A 284 4.93 -19.26 6.57
CA ALA A 284 5.59 -18.05 7.02
C ALA A 284 6.81 -18.31 7.92
N ASN A 285 6.76 -19.29 8.81
CA ASN A 285 7.89 -19.62 9.68
C ASN A 285 9.10 -20.11 8.88
N THR A 286 8.90 -21.02 7.92
CA THR A 286 9.96 -21.52 7.05
C THR A 286 10.60 -20.39 6.25
N LEU A 287 9.79 -19.52 5.68
CA LEU A 287 10.30 -18.37 4.93
C LEU A 287 11.05 -17.39 5.83
N ARG A 288 10.50 -17.09 7.01
CA ARG A 288 11.17 -16.23 8.02
C ARG A 288 12.55 -16.78 8.36
N ASP A 289 12.64 -18.06 8.72
CA ASP A 289 13.89 -18.69 9.14
C ASP A 289 14.91 -18.73 7.99
N TYR A 290 14.45 -19.00 6.77
CA TYR A 290 15.28 -18.95 5.58
C TYR A 290 15.85 -17.54 5.33
N LEU A 291 15.02 -16.49 5.39
CA LEU A 291 15.44 -15.12 5.18
C LEU A 291 16.30 -14.59 6.33
N ALA A 292 16.02 -14.95 7.58
CA ALA A 292 16.80 -14.56 8.75
C ALA A 292 18.25 -15.07 8.70
N ASN A 293 18.50 -16.18 8.01
CA ASN A 293 19.85 -16.73 7.81
C ASN A 293 20.61 -16.09 6.63
N ARG A 294 19.95 -15.23 5.84
CA ARG A 294 20.53 -14.67 4.60
C ARG A 294 20.56 -13.14 4.55
N LEU A 295 19.77 -12.51 5.37
CA LEU A 295 19.71 -11.05 5.47
C LEU A 295 20.36 -10.59 6.77
N ASP A 296 21.17 -9.53 6.70
CA ASP A 296 21.77 -8.88 7.88
C ASP A 296 20.74 -7.99 8.60
N LEU A 297 19.51 -8.47 8.74
CA LEU A 297 18.38 -7.75 9.28
C LEU A 297 17.43 -8.72 10.02
N PRO A 298 16.94 -8.38 11.23
CA PRO A 298 15.92 -9.19 11.90
C PRO A 298 14.68 -9.39 11.04
N VAL A 299 14.22 -10.63 10.92
CA VAL A 299 13.02 -10.98 10.16
C VAL A 299 11.92 -11.45 11.11
N GLU A 300 10.81 -10.74 11.11
CA GLU A 300 9.66 -11.01 11.99
C GLU A 300 8.41 -11.33 11.17
N LEU A 301 7.47 -12.05 11.78
CA LEU A 301 6.14 -12.23 11.20
C LEU A 301 5.23 -11.10 11.67
N LEU A 302 4.39 -10.60 10.78
CA LEU A 302 3.37 -9.60 11.11
C LEU A 302 2.37 -10.20 12.12
N ASN A 303 2.21 -9.51 13.24
CA ASN A 303 1.18 -9.78 14.22
C ASN A 303 0.28 -8.54 14.35
N LEU A 304 -0.83 -8.51 13.61
CA LEU A 304 -1.76 -7.39 13.64
C LEU A 304 -2.34 -7.16 15.04
N ALA A 305 -2.60 -8.21 15.81
CA ALA A 305 -3.13 -8.09 17.16
C ALA A 305 -2.17 -7.39 18.14
N ALA A 306 -0.87 -7.36 17.84
CA ALA A 306 0.10 -6.61 18.65
C ALA A 306 -0.01 -5.10 18.45
N VAL A 307 -0.50 -4.63 17.29
CA VAL A 307 -0.47 -3.22 16.89
C VAL A 307 -1.85 -2.61 16.62
N MET A 308 -2.90 -3.42 16.50
CA MET A 308 -4.28 -3.00 16.25
C MET A 308 -5.24 -3.70 17.21
N ASP A 309 -6.38 -3.08 17.46
CA ASP A 309 -7.45 -3.68 18.24
C ASP A 309 -8.57 -4.16 17.31
N PHE A 310 -8.92 -5.46 17.37
CA PHE A 310 -9.98 -6.10 16.62
C PHE A 310 -10.57 -7.30 17.41
N ALA A 311 -10.60 -7.20 18.73
CA ALA A 311 -11.00 -8.30 19.62
C ALA A 311 -12.36 -8.92 19.26
N ASP A 312 -13.28 -8.12 18.72
CA ASP A 312 -14.63 -8.55 18.33
C ASP A 312 -14.70 -9.20 16.93
N ILE A 313 -13.58 -9.26 16.19
CA ILE A 313 -13.53 -9.81 14.83
C ILE A 313 -12.74 -11.12 14.84
N VAL A 314 -13.42 -12.20 15.16
CA VAL A 314 -12.80 -13.53 15.33
C VAL A 314 -12.06 -13.99 14.07
N GLU A 315 -12.58 -13.68 12.89
CA GLU A 315 -11.97 -14.07 11.60
C GLU A 315 -10.60 -13.44 11.37
N LEU A 316 -10.32 -12.27 11.96
CA LEU A 316 -8.99 -11.62 11.86
C LEU A 316 -7.91 -12.31 12.70
N HIS A 317 -8.24 -13.25 13.57
CA HIS A 317 -7.24 -14.09 14.24
C HIS A 317 -6.68 -15.18 13.32
N ASP A 318 -7.35 -15.45 12.18
CA ASP A 318 -6.82 -16.33 11.14
C ASP A 318 -5.80 -15.58 10.25
N PRO A 319 -4.53 -16.03 10.19
CA PRO A 319 -3.51 -15.46 9.31
C PRO A 319 -3.93 -15.40 7.83
N ALA A 320 -4.67 -16.41 7.35
CA ALA A 320 -5.13 -16.43 5.97
C ALA A 320 -6.11 -15.27 5.68
N ARG A 321 -6.95 -14.92 6.66
CA ARG A 321 -7.83 -13.75 6.56
C ARG A 321 -7.06 -12.44 6.60
N GLN A 322 -6.04 -12.35 7.44
CA GLN A 322 -5.18 -11.16 7.52
C GLN A 322 -4.50 -10.86 6.17
N VAL A 323 -3.99 -11.88 5.47
CA VAL A 323 -3.40 -11.71 4.13
C VAL A 323 -4.39 -11.09 3.15
N GLN A 324 -5.61 -11.65 3.10
CA GLN A 324 -6.63 -11.24 2.14
C GLN A 324 -7.03 -9.78 2.30
N CYS A 325 -7.06 -9.26 3.54
CA CYS A 325 -7.53 -7.92 3.82
C CYS A 325 -6.43 -6.92 4.22
N LEU A 326 -5.15 -7.30 4.19
CA LEU A 326 -4.02 -6.45 4.61
C LEU A 326 -4.07 -5.05 3.98
N HIS A 327 -4.16 -4.97 2.65
CA HIS A 327 -4.19 -3.70 1.96
C HIS A 327 -5.51 -2.94 2.19
N ALA A 328 -6.62 -3.65 2.35
CA ALA A 328 -7.90 -3.01 2.69
C ALA A 328 -7.88 -2.43 4.12
N ILE A 329 -7.24 -3.12 5.08
CA ILE A 329 -6.95 -2.59 6.41
C ILE A 329 -6.09 -1.33 6.28
N GLY A 330 -4.99 -1.41 5.54
CA GLY A 330 -4.09 -0.28 5.34
C GLY A 330 -4.78 0.95 4.73
N ALA A 331 -5.64 0.76 3.73
CA ALA A 331 -6.42 1.84 3.13
C ALA A 331 -7.41 2.46 4.13
N ALA A 332 -8.04 1.64 4.98
CA ALA A 332 -8.93 2.12 6.04
C ALA A 332 -8.19 2.83 7.19
N LEU A 333 -6.89 2.56 7.37
CA LEU A 333 -6.00 3.22 8.35
C LEU A 333 -5.44 4.55 7.87
N ARG A 334 -5.78 4.98 6.67
CA ARG A 334 -5.30 6.25 6.12
C ARG A 334 -5.59 7.41 7.08
N VAL A 335 -4.55 8.18 7.37
CA VAL A 335 -4.64 9.45 8.10
C VAL A 335 -4.47 10.56 7.07
N GLU A 336 -5.43 11.45 7.01
CA GLU A 336 -5.26 12.68 6.24
C GLU A 336 -4.31 13.60 6.99
N ALA A 337 -3.44 14.28 6.27
CA ALA A 337 -2.72 15.41 6.85
C ALA A 337 -3.76 16.41 7.33
N ALA A 338 -3.63 16.89 8.56
CA ALA A 338 -4.42 18.02 9.02
C ALA A 338 -4.17 19.20 8.07
N GLU A 339 -5.26 19.75 7.49
CA GLU A 339 -5.23 20.96 6.68
C GLU A 339 -4.63 22.14 7.44
#